data_335f79eb87036a0fda9a515d508d5638
#
_entry.id   335f79eb87036a0fda9a515d508d5638
#
_cell.length_a   1.000
_cell.length_b   1.000
_cell.length_c   1.000
_cell.angle_alpha   90.00
_cell.angle_beta   90.00
_cell.angle_gamma   90.00
#
_symmetry.space_group_name_H-M   'P 1'
#
loop_
_entity.id
_entity.type
_entity.pdbx_description
1 polymer ?
#
loop_
_entity_poly.entity_id
_entity_poly.type
_entity_poly.pdbx_seq_one_letter_code
_entity_poly.pdbx_strand_id
1 'polypeptide(L)'
;GGRRIGEFQSVSNKIAEMKMRLEGGRLLLYKAAWLKNSGRSAFMESAMTKVVLSQAFVRNSQDALQIHGTYGYMTESELERDLRDAIAGNFYSGTTEVLTDLVAKLVTP
;
A
#
# COMPACT_ATOMS: atom_id res chain seq x y z
N GLY A 1 24.61 10.28 -17.06
CA GLY A 1 24.30 11.61 -17.45
C GLY A 1 23.39 11.71 -18.66
N GLY A 2 22.52 12.71 -18.65
CA GLY A 2 21.67 13.06 -19.80
C GLY A 2 20.44 12.19 -20.05
N ARG A 3 20.24 11.14 -19.24
CA ARG A 3 19.04 10.29 -19.33
C ARG A 3 18.17 10.44 -18.10
N ARG A 4 16.85 10.31 -18.29
CA ARG A 4 15.91 10.26 -17.16
C ARG A 4 16.10 8.94 -16.42
N ILE A 5 16.08 8.96 -15.08
CA ILE A 5 16.27 7.72 -14.29
C ILE A 5 15.19 6.68 -14.56
N GLY A 6 13.97 7.10 -14.92
CA GLY A 6 12.89 6.18 -15.30
C GLY A 6 13.16 5.36 -16.57
N GLU A 7 14.18 5.71 -17.35
CA GLU A 7 14.59 4.93 -18.51
C GLU A 7 15.42 3.68 -18.13
N PHE A 8 15.92 3.63 -16.91
CA PHE A 8 16.63 2.46 -16.42
C PHE A 8 15.63 1.41 -15.94
N GLN A 9 15.79 0.17 -16.43
CA GLN A 9 14.85 -0.92 -16.15
C GLN A 9 14.68 -1.18 -14.65
N SER A 10 15.75 -1.06 -13.86
CA SER A 10 15.68 -1.21 -12.40
C SER A 10 14.75 -0.19 -11.72
N VAL A 11 14.62 1.00 -12.31
CA VAL A 11 13.71 2.06 -11.82
C VAL A 11 12.32 1.86 -12.37
N SER A 12 12.18 1.66 -13.68
CA SER A 12 10.88 1.49 -14.32
C SER A 12 10.12 0.28 -13.78
N ASN A 13 10.83 -0.82 -13.45
CA ASN A 13 10.20 -1.99 -12.83
C ASN A 13 9.64 -1.66 -11.43
N LYS A 14 10.36 -0.88 -10.62
CA LYS A 14 9.82 -0.42 -9.32
C LYS A 14 8.55 0.40 -9.49
N ILE A 15 8.54 1.31 -10.45
CA ILE A 15 7.36 2.14 -10.75
C ILE A 15 6.19 1.25 -11.19
N ALA A 16 6.44 0.25 -12.02
CA ALA A 16 5.41 -0.70 -12.45
C ALA A 16 4.83 -1.48 -11.26
N GLU A 17 5.68 -1.98 -10.37
CA GLU A 17 5.25 -2.69 -9.16
C GLU A 17 4.42 -1.78 -8.24
N MET A 18 4.84 -0.52 -8.07
CA MET A 18 4.09 0.47 -7.31
C MET A 18 2.68 0.67 -7.90
N LYS A 19 2.58 0.77 -9.21
CA LYS A 19 1.30 0.90 -9.92
C LYS A 19 0.41 -0.32 -9.71
N MET A 20 0.96 -1.53 -9.81
CA MET A 20 0.22 -2.77 -9.61
C MET A 20 -0.34 -2.87 -8.19
N ARG A 21 0.47 -2.53 -7.16
CA ARG A 21 0.00 -2.50 -5.77
C ARG A 21 -1.12 -1.50 -5.55
N LEU A 22 -0.99 -0.31 -6.13
CA LEU A 22 -2.00 0.74 -6.04
C LEU A 22 -3.32 0.32 -6.68
N GLU A 23 -3.28 -0.23 -7.89
CA GLU A 23 -4.49 -0.64 -8.61
C GLU A 23 -5.17 -1.82 -7.92
N GLY A 24 -4.41 -2.81 -7.45
CA GLY A 24 -4.97 -3.94 -6.71
C GLY A 24 -5.68 -3.51 -5.43
N GLY A 25 -5.06 -2.63 -4.65
CA GLY A 25 -5.66 -2.08 -3.43
C GLY A 25 -6.89 -1.23 -3.71
N ARG A 26 -6.85 -0.43 -4.79
CA ARG A 26 -7.98 0.42 -5.20
C ARG A 26 -9.20 -0.43 -5.59
N LEU A 27 -8.99 -1.53 -6.31
CA LEU A 27 -10.08 -2.43 -6.69
C LEU A 27 -10.74 -3.09 -5.47
N LEU A 28 -9.95 -3.48 -4.46
CA LEU A 28 -10.48 -3.98 -3.20
C LEU A 28 -11.31 -2.93 -2.47
N LEU A 29 -10.82 -1.70 -2.43
CA LEU A 29 -11.54 -0.57 -1.82
C LEU A 29 -12.88 -0.34 -2.51
N TYR A 30 -12.91 -0.34 -3.83
CA TYR A 30 -14.14 -0.15 -4.60
C TYR A 30 -15.12 -1.30 -4.38
N LYS A 31 -14.63 -2.54 -4.29
CA LYS A 31 -15.47 -3.69 -3.96
C LYS A 31 -16.13 -3.53 -2.59
N ALA A 32 -15.35 -3.16 -1.57
CA ALA A 32 -15.86 -2.95 -0.21
C ALA A 32 -16.93 -1.84 -0.19
N ALA A 33 -16.67 -0.73 -0.86
CA ALA A 33 -17.61 0.39 -0.97
C ALA A 33 -18.89 -0.01 -1.69
N TRP A 34 -18.78 -0.75 -2.78
CA TRP A 34 -19.93 -1.23 -3.54
C TRP A 34 -20.81 -2.18 -2.72
N LEU A 35 -20.21 -3.13 -1.99
CA LEU A 35 -20.95 -4.03 -1.11
C LEU A 35 -21.72 -3.24 -0.04
N LYS A 36 -21.04 -2.29 0.60
CA LYS A 36 -21.66 -1.47 1.63
C LYS A 36 -22.82 -0.65 1.08
N ASN A 37 -22.66 -0.02 -0.07
CA ASN A 37 -23.71 0.77 -0.71
C ASN A 37 -24.89 -0.09 -1.18
N SER A 38 -24.66 -1.37 -1.44
CA SER A 38 -25.70 -2.34 -1.81
C SER A 38 -26.42 -2.96 -0.62
N GLY A 39 -26.13 -2.51 0.61
CA GLY A 39 -26.72 -3.07 1.84
C GLY A 39 -26.17 -4.45 2.21
N ARG A 40 -25.06 -4.86 1.62
CA ARG A 40 -24.42 -6.16 1.87
C ARG A 40 -23.27 -5.99 2.87
N SER A 41 -22.89 -7.09 3.53
CA SER A 41 -21.73 -7.07 4.42
C SER A 41 -20.44 -6.88 3.61
N ALA A 42 -19.62 -5.92 4.04
CA ALA A 42 -18.28 -5.65 3.50
C ALA A 42 -17.20 -5.90 4.56
N PHE A 43 -17.51 -6.69 5.58
CA PHE A 43 -16.63 -6.86 6.75
C PHE A 43 -15.27 -7.45 6.35
N MET A 44 -15.28 -8.56 5.61
CA MET A 44 -14.07 -9.20 5.13
C MET A 44 -13.30 -8.32 4.14
N GLU A 45 -14.02 -7.73 3.17
CA GLU A 45 -13.43 -6.87 2.15
C GLU A 45 -12.80 -5.61 2.76
N SER A 46 -13.41 -5.05 3.80
CA SER A 46 -12.85 -3.90 4.51
C SER A 46 -11.56 -4.26 5.24
N ALA A 47 -11.53 -5.42 5.90
CA ALA A 47 -10.32 -5.92 6.57
C ALA A 47 -9.20 -6.18 5.55
N MET A 48 -9.49 -6.86 4.45
CA MET A 48 -8.52 -7.11 3.37
C MET A 48 -8.00 -5.81 2.77
N THR A 49 -8.90 -4.86 2.48
CA THR A 49 -8.53 -3.55 1.91
C THR A 49 -7.56 -2.82 2.81
N LYS A 50 -7.83 -2.78 4.11
CA LYS A 50 -6.94 -2.08 5.05
C LYS A 50 -5.56 -2.74 5.11
N VAL A 51 -5.48 -4.06 5.16
CA VAL A 51 -4.19 -4.78 5.17
C VAL A 51 -3.43 -4.54 3.86
N VAL A 52 -4.08 -4.76 2.72
CA VAL A 52 -3.44 -4.63 1.39
C VAL A 52 -2.96 -3.21 1.15
N LEU A 53 -3.79 -2.20 1.40
CA LEU A 53 -3.41 -0.80 1.18
C LEU A 53 -2.35 -0.31 2.16
N SER A 54 -2.41 -0.71 3.44
CA SER A 54 -1.37 -0.35 4.41
C SER A 54 -0.01 -0.91 4.00
N GLN A 55 0.04 -2.17 3.59
CA GLN A 55 1.28 -2.80 3.12
C GLN A 55 1.77 -2.20 1.81
N ALA A 56 0.86 -1.90 0.89
CA ALA A 56 1.19 -1.24 -0.37
C ALA A 56 1.78 0.16 -0.12
N PHE A 57 1.22 0.92 0.82
CA PHE A 57 1.74 2.24 1.16
C PHE A 57 3.17 2.17 1.71
N VAL A 58 3.45 1.24 2.63
CA VAL A 58 4.82 1.03 3.14
C VAL A 58 5.76 0.67 1.99
N ARG A 59 5.39 -0.31 1.18
CA ARG A 59 6.27 -0.77 0.10
C ARG A 59 6.49 0.29 -0.96
N ASN A 60 5.45 1.00 -1.36
CA ASN A 60 5.55 2.08 -2.34
C ASN A 60 6.37 3.26 -1.80
N SER A 61 6.24 3.59 -0.52
CA SER A 61 7.06 4.63 0.12
C SER A 61 8.54 4.23 0.16
N GLN A 62 8.85 2.97 0.45
CA GLN A 62 10.22 2.45 0.39
C GLN A 62 10.79 2.52 -1.02
N ASP A 63 10.02 2.09 -2.02
CA ASP A 63 10.48 2.11 -3.42
C ASP A 63 10.68 3.56 -3.90
N ALA A 64 9.77 4.47 -3.54
CA ALA A 64 9.91 5.89 -3.86
C ALA A 64 11.18 6.49 -3.26
N LEU A 65 11.44 6.20 -1.99
CA LEU A 65 12.66 6.66 -1.30
C LEU A 65 13.90 6.08 -1.98
N GLN A 66 13.89 4.79 -2.31
CA GLN A 66 15.01 4.12 -2.98
C GLN A 66 15.31 4.73 -4.35
N ILE A 67 14.26 5.05 -5.12
CA ILE A 67 14.40 5.69 -6.45
C ILE A 67 15.07 7.06 -6.33
N HIS A 68 14.75 7.81 -5.30
CA HIS A 68 15.32 9.15 -5.06
C HIS A 68 16.68 9.11 -4.35
N GLY A 69 17.10 7.94 -3.84
CA GLY A 69 18.38 7.78 -3.16
C GLY A 69 18.53 8.68 -1.94
N THR A 70 19.71 9.23 -1.74
CA THR A 70 20.00 10.10 -0.60
C THR A 70 19.03 11.29 -0.49
N TYR A 71 18.62 11.87 -1.62
CA TYR A 71 17.64 12.96 -1.63
C TYR A 71 16.31 12.51 -1.00
N GLY A 72 15.84 11.30 -1.31
CA GLY A 72 14.61 10.77 -0.71
C GLY A 72 14.71 10.55 0.80
N TYR A 73 15.89 10.22 1.29
CA TYR A 73 16.16 10.01 2.71
C TYR A 73 16.19 11.32 3.50
N MET A 74 16.49 12.45 2.88
CA MET A 74 16.59 13.75 3.53
C MET A 74 15.21 14.31 3.87
N THR A 75 15.13 15.04 5.00
CA THR A 75 13.86 15.60 5.49
C THR A 75 13.22 16.62 4.54
N GLU A 76 14.01 17.27 3.68
CA GLU A 76 13.54 18.23 2.70
C GLU A 76 12.67 17.65 1.60
N SER A 77 12.77 16.33 1.35
CA SER A 77 12.05 15.68 0.25
C SER A 77 10.64 15.23 0.60
N GLU A 78 10.28 15.23 1.87
CA GLU A 78 9.02 14.69 2.41
C GLU A 78 8.83 13.16 2.25
N LEU A 79 9.59 12.48 1.40
CA LEU A 79 9.47 11.04 1.17
C LEU A 79 9.77 10.22 2.43
N GLU A 80 10.71 10.68 3.25
CA GLU A 80 11.01 10.03 4.53
C GLU A 80 9.83 10.10 5.49
N ARG A 81 9.08 11.20 5.47
CA ARG A 81 7.87 11.37 6.27
C ARG A 81 6.77 10.43 5.79
N ASP A 82 6.57 10.31 4.48
CA ASP A 82 5.60 9.39 3.90
C ASP A 82 5.87 7.95 4.34
N LEU A 83 7.13 7.53 4.38
CA LEU A 83 7.50 6.20 4.87
C LEU A 83 7.17 6.03 6.36
N ARG A 84 7.50 7.01 7.21
CA ARG A 84 7.18 6.97 8.64
C ARG A 84 5.67 6.89 8.86
N ASP A 85 4.90 7.70 8.14
CA ASP A 85 3.44 7.72 8.22
C ASP A 85 2.84 6.40 7.71
N ALA A 86 3.40 5.84 6.65
CA ALA A 86 2.96 4.56 6.10
C ALA A 86 3.11 3.41 7.11
N ILE A 87 4.22 3.35 7.83
CA ILE A 87 4.49 2.31 8.82
C ILE A 87 3.43 2.32 9.93
N ALA A 88 2.96 3.50 10.35
CA ALA A 88 1.91 3.63 11.34
C ALA A 88 0.60 2.95 10.92
N GLY A 89 0.35 2.85 9.63
CA GLY A 89 -0.83 2.14 9.08
C GLY A 89 -0.91 0.67 9.46
N ASN A 90 0.21 0.05 9.85
CA ASN A 90 0.23 -1.34 10.32
C ASN A 90 -0.33 -1.50 11.75
N PHE A 91 -0.49 -0.41 12.48
CA PHE A 91 -0.81 -0.43 13.92
C PHE A 91 -2.20 0.09 14.23
N TYR A 92 -2.62 1.21 13.64
CA TYR A 92 -3.91 1.84 13.96
C TYR A 92 -5.09 1.15 13.26
N SER A 93 -6.28 1.32 13.82
CA SER A 93 -7.55 0.81 13.26
C SER A 93 -7.54 -0.69 13.01
N GLY A 94 -6.93 -1.43 13.92
CA GLY A 94 -6.66 -2.86 13.79
C GLY A 94 -5.26 -3.12 13.20
N THR A 95 -4.46 -3.85 13.96
CA THR A 95 -3.13 -4.25 13.48
C THR A 95 -3.26 -5.19 12.28
N THR A 96 -2.21 -5.27 11.47
CA THR A 96 -2.15 -6.22 10.35
C THR A 96 -2.45 -7.65 10.82
N GLU A 97 -1.91 -8.05 11.98
CA GLU A 97 -2.08 -9.39 12.55
C GLU A 97 -3.54 -9.65 12.92
N VAL A 98 -4.18 -8.72 13.60
CA VAL A 98 -5.59 -8.85 14.01
C VAL A 98 -6.52 -8.95 12.80
N LEU A 99 -6.30 -8.12 11.79
CA LEU A 99 -7.13 -8.13 10.58
C LEU A 99 -6.88 -9.37 9.73
N THR A 100 -5.64 -9.85 9.66
CA THR A 100 -5.30 -11.09 8.96
C THR A 100 -5.94 -12.29 9.66
N ASP A 101 -5.90 -12.35 10.99
CA ASP A 101 -6.57 -13.41 11.77
C ASP A 101 -8.08 -13.41 11.53
N LEU A 102 -8.67 -12.21 11.46
CA LEU A 102 -10.10 -12.07 11.15
C LEU A 102 -10.44 -12.64 9.77
N VAL A 103 -9.66 -12.29 8.76
CA VAL A 103 -9.87 -12.84 7.40
C VAL A 103 -9.67 -14.36 7.40
N ALA A 104 -8.63 -14.85 8.09
CA ALA A 104 -8.37 -16.29 8.18
C ALA A 104 -9.58 -17.05 8.76
N LYS A 105 -10.17 -16.55 9.83
CA LYS A 105 -11.36 -17.14 10.44
C LYS A 105 -12.59 -17.15 9.54
N LEU A 106 -12.69 -16.20 8.63
CA LEU A 106 -13.82 -16.12 7.70
C LEU A 106 -13.67 -17.03 6.48
N VAL A 107 -12.44 -17.40 6.10
CA VAL A 107 -12.18 -18.21 4.91
C VAL A 107 -11.81 -19.68 5.23
N THR A 108 -11.48 -19.98 6.47
CA THR A 108 -11.19 -21.36 6.91
C THR A 108 -12.40 -21.98 7.59
N PRO A 109 -12.70 -23.27 7.33
CA PRO A 109 -13.80 -23.96 7.98
C PRO A 109 -13.58 -24.17 9.48
#